data_beeec1e563f3f7d7d64330ec8af418b0
#
_entry.id   beeec1e563f3f7d7d64330ec8af418b0
#
_cell.length_a   1.000
_cell.length_b   1.000
_cell.length_c   1.000
_cell.angle_alpha   90.00
_cell.angle_beta   90.00
_cell.angle_gamma   90.00
#
_symmetry.space_group_name_H-M   'P 1'
#
loop_
_entity.id
_entity.type
_entity.pdbx_description
1 polymer ?
#
loop_
_entity_poly.entity_id
_entity_poly.type
_entity_poly.pdbx_seq_one_letter_code
_entity_poly.pdbx_strand_id
1 'polypeptide(L)'
;MNYQRGLDTWVGTILGTFCALLLVVAQGEASESRQYTEEFHQTYPLTAGGRVELDNINGAVHITAWDRNEVKVDAVKYAGSKQRLDEARIEVEAGGNFVSVRTKYPDHNHTFNGGWNDPAGVEYTLSVPRGARLDEIKLINGPLDIHGVTAEVRASCINGKMLADGLQGRVKLSAINGRMEARFERLSDSPVELSSVNGGIALTLPSDAKAELEASTVSGGIDDDFGLHVRHHRFVGNDLRGELGGGGTRILLSNVNGRIEVRHANDGHAISPAKDLNHDDRDDRDEDDDEI
;
A
#
# COMPACT_ATOMS: atom_id res chain seq x y z
N MET A 1 -40.35 74.82 56.29
CA MET A 1 -40.43 73.76 57.29
C MET A 1 -40.36 72.42 56.58
N ASN A 2 -39.35 71.59 56.91
CA ASN A 2 -39.14 70.19 56.57
C ASN A 2 -38.77 69.86 55.11
N TYR A 3 -37.47 69.63 54.87
CA TYR A 3 -36.63 68.45 54.97
C TYR A 3 -37.26 67.19 54.35
N GLN A 4 -36.67 66.69 53.25
CA GLN A 4 -36.20 65.30 53.19
C GLN A 4 -35.23 65.14 52.00
N ARG A 5 -34.14 64.52 52.32
CA ARG A 5 -33.04 64.08 51.48
C ARG A 5 -33.47 62.87 50.63
N GLY A 6 -32.94 62.76 49.48
CA GLY A 6 -33.04 61.50 48.71
C GLY A 6 -31.87 61.38 47.73
N LEU A 7 -31.18 60.35 47.89
CA LEU A 7 -29.93 59.88 47.35
C LEU A 7 -29.78 59.93 45.84
N ASP A 8 -28.71 60.53 45.43
CA ASP A 8 -28.16 60.42 44.06
C ASP A 8 -27.68 59.02 43.74
N THR A 9 -28.17 58.43 42.71
CA THR A 9 -27.57 57.25 42.05
C THR A 9 -27.12 57.65 40.66
N TRP A 10 -25.85 57.80 40.54
CA TRP A 10 -25.17 57.97 39.24
C TRP A 10 -25.33 56.66 38.44
N VAL A 11 -26.00 56.71 37.32
CA VAL A 11 -25.90 55.71 36.26
C VAL A 11 -25.11 56.30 35.15
N GLY A 12 -23.84 55.91 35.09
CA GLY A 12 -22.94 56.29 34.01
C GLY A 12 -23.33 55.61 32.69
N THR A 13 -23.87 56.35 31.78
CA THR A 13 -24.11 55.89 30.41
C THR A 13 -22.80 55.89 29.65
N ILE A 14 -22.20 54.73 29.47
CA ILE A 14 -21.07 54.56 28.56
C ILE A 14 -21.63 54.51 27.15
N LEU A 15 -21.45 55.60 26.41
CA LEU A 15 -21.72 55.66 24.96
C LEU A 15 -20.57 54.90 24.26
N GLY A 16 -20.75 53.63 24.01
CA GLY A 16 -19.88 52.84 23.18
C GLY A 16 -20.13 53.15 21.71
N THR A 17 -19.23 53.90 21.10
CA THR A 17 -19.21 54.14 19.65
C THR A 17 -18.92 52.81 18.94
N PHE A 18 -19.95 52.14 18.43
CA PHE A 18 -19.82 50.99 17.57
C PHE A 18 -19.36 51.44 16.20
N CYS A 19 -18.05 51.37 15.93
CA CYS A 19 -17.49 51.53 14.61
C CYS A 19 -17.85 50.26 13.81
N ALA A 20 -18.92 50.32 13.05
CA ALA A 20 -19.29 49.25 12.12
C ALA A 20 -18.27 49.22 10.99
N LEU A 21 -17.27 48.38 11.11
CA LEU A 21 -16.35 48.04 10.03
C LEU A 21 -17.12 47.16 9.04
N LEU A 22 -17.61 47.77 7.96
CA LEU A 22 -18.17 47.06 6.81
C LEU A 22 -17.04 46.30 6.13
N LEU A 23 -16.84 45.05 6.54
CA LEU A 23 -16.06 44.03 5.78
C LEU A 23 -16.89 43.65 4.58
N VAL A 24 -16.62 44.28 3.43
CA VAL A 24 -17.04 43.78 2.13
C VAL A 24 -16.26 42.49 1.89
N VAL A 25 -16.83 41.37 2.33
CA VAL A 25 -16.39 40.07 1.88
C VAL A 25 -16.82 39.97 0.42
N ALA A 26 -15.87 40.17 -0.49
CA ALA A 26 -16.02 39.72 -1.86
C ALA A 26 -16.21 38.19 -1.81
N GLN A 27 -17.46 37.78 -1.96
CA GLN A 27 -17.80 36.39 -2.21
C GLN A 27 -17.30 36.07 -3.63
N GLY A 28 -16.01 35.68 -3.72
CA GLY A 28 -15.57 34.86 -4.82
C GLY A 28 -16.32 33.55 -4.68
N GLU A 29 -17.22 33.23 -5.58
CA GLU A 29 -17.80 31.91 -5.76
C GLU A 29 -16.68 30.95 -6.16
N ALA A 30 -15.89 30.50 -5.19
CA ALA A 30 -15.22 29.25 -5.32
C ALA A 30 -16.34 28.20 -5.37
N SER A 31 -16.54 27.59 -6.51
CA SER A 31 -17.33 26.38 -6.67
C SER A 31 -16.67 25.33 -5.77
N GLU A 32 -17.01 25.30 -4.50
CA GLU A 32 -16.74 24.15 -3.63
C GLU A 32 -17.48 22.98 -4.27
N SER A 33 -16.76 22.12 -4.95
CA SER A 33 -17.28 20.83 -5.35
C SER A 33 -17.70 20.12 -4.04
N ARG A 34 -19.00 20.18 -3.73
CA ARG A 34 -19.54 19.53 -2.52
C ARG A 34 -19.24 18.05 -2.62
N GLN A 35 -18.24 17.58 -1.90
CA GLN A 35 -17.93 16.17 -1.77
C GLN A 35 -18.89 15.56 -0.76
N TYR A 36 -19.68 14.59 -1.22
CA TYR A 36 -20.54 13.79 -0.35
C TYR A 36 -19.71 12.68 0.27
N THR A 37 -19.86 12.49 1.58
CA THR A 37 -19.15 11.45 2.32
C THR A 37 -20.10 10.61 3.15
N GLU A 38 -19.75 9.33 3.36
CA GLU A 38 -20.44 8.41 4.25
C GLU A 38 -19.43 7.49 4.91
N GLU A 39 -19.53 7.34 6.23
CA GLU A 39 -18.61 6.52 7.02
C GLU A 39 -19.21 5.15 7.31
N PHE A 40 -18.35 4.14 7.37
CA PHE A 40 -18.68 2.77 7.71
C PHE A 40 -17.70 2.27 8.77
N HIS A 41 -18.22 1.74 9.90
CA HIS A 41 -17.41 1.25 11.00
C HIS A 41 -17.99 -0.07 11.49
N GLN A 42 -17.27 -1.17 11.34
CA GLN A 42 -17.69 -2.49 11.79
C GLN A 42 -16.49 -3.30 12.30
N THR A 43 -16.76 -4.18 13.24
CA THR A 43 -15.76 -5.10 13.79
C THR A 43 -16.28 -6.53 13.72
N TYR A 44 -15.44 -7.45 13.25
CA TYR A 44 -15.80 -8.85 13.04
C TYR A 44 -14.81 -9.75 13.76
N PRO A 45 -15.25 -10.73 14.52
CA PRO A 45 -14.36 -11.71 15.15
C PRO A 45 -13.62 -12.50 14.07
N LEU A 46 -12.32 -12.73 14.27
CA LEU A 46 -11.50 -13.55 13.41
C LEU A 46 -10.58 -14.43 14.25
N THR A 47 -10.64 -15.75 14.06
CA THR A 47 -9.73 -16.68 14.73
C THR A 47 -8.27 -16.47 14.29
N ALA A 48 -7.33 -16.87 15.14
CA ALA A 48 -5.91 -16.85 14.82
C ALA A 48 -5.65 -17.61 13.48
N GLY A 49 -4.90 -16.98 12.56
CA GLY A 49 -4.65 -17.53 11.22
C GLY A 49 -5.85 -17.47 10.27
N GLY A 50 -6.91 -16.79 10.65
CA GLY A 50 -8.06 -16.55 9.78
C GLY A 50 -7.69 -15.74 8.54
N ARG A 51 -8.58 -15.74 7.54
CA ARG A 51 -8.36 -15.16 6.22
C ARG A 51 -9.04 -13.79 6.12
N VAL A 52 -8.34 -12.82 5.54
CA VAL A 52 -8.88 -11.50 5.20
C VAL A 52 -8.74 -11.28 3.69
N GLU A 53 -9.86 -10.91 3.07
CA GLU A 53 -9.93 -10.54 1.66
C GLU A 53 -10.46 -9.12 1.54
N LEU A 54 -9.94 -8.35 0.58
CA LEU A 54 -10.46 -7.02 0.25
C LEU A 54 -10.40 -6.81 -1.26
N ASP A 55 -11.51 -6.36 -1.84
CA ASP A 55 -11.60 -5.98 -3.24
C ASP A 55 -12.14 -4.55 -3.35
N ASN A 56 -11.27 -3.62 -3.77
CA ASN A 56 -11.61 -2.21 -3.94
C ASN A 56 -11.21 -1.71 -5.32
N ILE A 57 -12.04 -0.83 -5.89
CA ILE A 57 -11.78 -0.26 -7.21
C ILE A 57 -11.08 1.09 -7.09
N ASN A 58 -11.61 2.02 -6.30
CA ASN A 58 -11.08 3.38 -6.18
C ASN A 58 -10.97 3.80 -4.72
N GLY A 59 -9.82 4.36 -4.36
CA GLY A 59 -9.52 4.89 -3.03
C GLY A 59 -8.38 4.15 -2.35
N ALA A 60 -7.80 4.75 -1.32
CA ALA A 60 -6.70 4.20 -0.56
C ALA A 60 -7.11 2.96 0.25
N VAL A 61 -6.16 2.05 0.46
CA VAL A 61 -6.34 0.90 1.36
C VAL A 61 -5.15 0.85 2.32
N HIS A 62 -5.43 0.97 3.61
CA HIS A 62 -4.45 0.88 4.69
C HIS A 62 -4.78 -0.32 5.58
N ILE A 63 -3.86 -1.27 5.69
CA ILE A 63 -3.99 -2.47 6.52
C ILE A 63 -2.89 -2.46 7.57
N THR A 64 -3.28 -2.48 8.84
CA THR A 64 -2.33 -2.49 9.95
C THR A 64 -2.62 -3.69 10.87
N ALA A 65 -1.57 -4.41 11.23
CA ALA A 65 -1.70 -5.52 12.17
C ALA A 65 -1.84 -5.03 13.61
N TRP A 66 -2.65 -5.72 14.42
CA TRP A 66 -2.83 -5.50 15.85
C TRP A 66 -2.89 -6.80 16.66
N ASP A 67 -2.90 -6.68 17.99
CA ASP A 67 -2.89 -7.84 18.89
C ASP A 67 -4.29 -8.23 19.40
N ARG A 68 -5.29 -8.22 18.47
CA ARG A 68 -6.67 -8.63 18.79
C ARG A 68 -7.14 -9.69 17.81
N ASN A 69 -8.02 -10.60 18.26
CA ASN A 69 -8.62 -11.64 17.43
C ASN A 69 -9.90 -11.15 16.73
N GLU A 70 -9.81 -10.03 16.08
CA GLU A 70 -10.90 -9.39 15.37
C GLU A 70 -10.35 -8.53 14.22
N VAL A 71 -11.17 -8.31 13.20
CA VAL A 71 -10.90 -7.38 12.11
C VAL A 71 -11.79 -6.17 12.30
N LYS A 72 -11.20 -5.00 12.45
CA LYS A 72 -11.91 -3.73 12.38
C LYS A 72 -11.84 -3.20 10.96
N VAL A 73 -13.00 -2.86 10.41
CA VAL A 73 -13.15 -2.27 9.08
C VAL A 73 -13.70 -0.87 9.25
N ASP A 74 -12.86 0.12 9.03
CA ASP A 74 -13.26 1.51 8.91
C ASP A 74 -13.20 1.89 7.43
N ALA A 75 -14.24 2.51 6.91
CA ALA A 75 -14.24 2.98 5.53
C ALA A 75 -14.93 4.34 5.39
N VAL A 76 -14.41 5.15 4.48
CA VAL A 76 -15.01 6.43 4.11
C VAL A 76 -15.32 6.40 2.62
N LYS A 77 -16.60 6.43 2.28
CA LYS A 77 -17.06 6.64 0.90
C LYS A 77 -17.06 8.13 0.60
N TYR A 78 -16.68 8.49 -0.62
CA TYR A 78 -16.72 9.88 -1.09
C TYR A 78 -17.09 9.95 -2.58
N ALA A 79 -17.85 10.99 -2.96
CA ALA A 79 -18.26 11.21 -4.35
C ALA A 79 -18.63 12.69 -4.61
N GLY A 80 -18.57 13.10 -5.87
CA GLY A 80 -19.01 14.41 -6.32
C GLY A 80 -20.54 14.61 -6.30
N SER A 81 -21.34 13.54 -6.15
CA SER A 81 -22.79 13.60 -6.00
C SER A 81 -23.33 12.52 -5.08
N LYS A 82 -24.50 12.79 -4.46
CA LYS A 82 -25.15 11.79 -3.60
C LYS A 82 -25.52 10.52 -4.37
N GLN A 83 -25.98 10.63 -5.61
CA GLN A 83 -26.30 9.46 -6.44
C GLN A 83 -25.07 8.56 -6.61
N ARG A 84 -23.89 9.12 -6.93
CA ARG A 84 -22.64 8.37 -7.06
C ARG A 84 -22.21 7.73 -5.74
N LEU A 85 -22.41 8.43 -4.62
CA LEU A 85 -22.12 7.90 -3.29
C LEU A 85 -22.97 6.68 -2.98
N ASP A 86 -24.28 6.72 -3.29
CA ASP A 86 -25.26 5.66 -3.06
C ASP A 86 -25.01 4.44 -3.98
N GLU A 87 -24.36 4.64 -5.13
CA GLU A 87 -23.95 3.59 -6.07
C GLU A 87 -22.83 2.70 -5.50
N ALA A 88 -21.91 3.26 -4.71
CA ALA A 88 -20.84 2.48 -4.07
C ALA A 88 -21.38 1.75 -2.83
N ARG A 89 -21.39 0.42 -2.86
CA ARG A 89 -21.85 -0.42 -1.76
C ARG A 89 -20.70 -1.19 -1.14
N ILE A 90 -20.56 -1.10 0.17
CA ILE A 90 -19.63 -1.91 0.94
C ILE A 90 -20.35 -3.18 1.35
N GLU A 91 -19.91 -4.32 0.85
CA GLU A 91 -20.42 -5.63 1.24
C GLU A 91 -19.36 -6.34 2.08
N VAL A 92 -19.77 -6.85 3.24
CA VAL A 92 -18.88 -7.61 4.12
C VAL A 92 -19.50 -8.97 4.40
N GLU A 93 -18.75 -10.01 4.07
CA GLU A 93 -19.07 -11.38 4.44
C GLU A 93 -18.09 -11.83 5.53
N ALA A 94 -18.58 -12.22 6.67
CA ALA A 94 -17.75 -12.63 7.80
C ALA A 94 -18.18 -13.96 8.38
N GLY A 95 -17.20 -14.81 8.65
CA GLY A 95 -17.33 -16.06 9.41
C GLY A 95 -16.27 -16.09 10.52
N GLY A 96 -16.30 -17.11 11.39
CA GLY A 96 -15.32 -17.19 12.47
C GLY A 96 -13.85 -17.28 12.02
N ASN A 97 -13.59 -17.68 10.77
CA ASN A 97 -12.25 -17.88 10.20
C ASN A 97 -11.98 -17.07 8.95
N PHE A 98 -12.89 -16.21 8.52
CA PHE A 98 -12.69 -15.32 7.39
C PHE A 98 -13.47 -14.02 7.52
N VAL A 99 -12.96 -12.96 6.88
CA VAL A 99 -13.62 -11.68 6.64
C VAL A 99 -13.31 -11.27 5.21
N SER A 100 -14.35 -11.09 4.39
CA SER A 100 -14.23 -10.64 3.00
C SER A 100 -14.96 -9.31 2.85
N VAL A 101 -14.24 -8.28 2.39
CA VAL A 101 -14.76 -6.92 2.20
C VAL A 101 -14.71 -6.59 0.71
N ARG A 102 -15.81 -6.13 0.13
CA ARG A 102 -15.89 -5.80 -1.29
C ARG A 102 -16.61 -4.49 -1.51
N THR A 103 -16.05 -3.63 -2.35
CA THR A 103 -16.77 -2.48 -2.89
C THR A 103 -17.46 -2.87 -4.19
N LYS A 104 -18.79 -2.80 -4.21
CA LYS A 104 -19.59 -3.06 -5.42
C LYS A 104 -20.18 -1.79 -5.99
N TYR A 105 -20.14 -1.70 -7.30
CA TYR A 105 -20.82 -0.69 -8.11
C TYR A 105 -21.89 -1.35 -8.96
N PRO A 106 -22.99 -0.66 -9.28
CA PRO A 106 -24.01 -1.19 -10.18
C PRO A 106 -23.43 -1.52 -11.55
N ASP A 107 -23.85 -2.63 -12.13
CA ASP A 107 -23.57 -2.95 -13.53
C ASP A 107 -24.27 -1.95 -14.43
N HIS A 108 -23.56 -0.93 -14.88
CA HIS A 108 -24.10 -0.03 -15.90
C HIS A 108 -24.10 -0.73 -17.26
N ASN A 109 -25.17 -1.47 -17.56
CA ASN A 109 -25.47 -1.88 -18.92
C ASN A 109 -25.63 -0.62 -19.79
N HIS A 110 -24.55 -0.26 -20.50
CA HIS A 110 -24.49 0.47 -21.75
C HIS A 110 -25.62 1.46 -22.11
N THR A 111 -25.81 2.50 -21.34
CA THR A 111 -26.39 3.71 -21.88
C THR A 111 -25.30 4.79 -21.91
N PHE A 112 -24.81 5.07 -23.11
CA PHE A 112 -23.74 6.02 -23.45
C PHE A 112 -24.09 7.50 -23.16
N ASN A 113 -24.90 7.82 -22.15
CA ASN A 113 -25.41 9.16 -21.91
C ASN A 113 -25.11 9.74 -20.51
N GLY A 114 -24.03 9.37 -19.90
CA GLY A 114 -23.57 10.02 -18.66
C GLY A 114 -22.08 9.93 -18.58
N GLY A 115 -21.41 11.07 -18.55
CA GLY A 115 -19.95 11.16 -18.53
C GLY A 115 -19.30 10.20 -17.55
N TRP A 116 -18.27 9.52 -18.02
CA TRP A 116 -17.39 8.58 -17.29
C TRP A 116 -16.57 9.29 -16.19
N ASN A 117 -16.96 10.48 -15.79
CA ASN A 117 -16.19 11.31 -14.90
C ASN A 117 -16.64 11.08 -13.47
N ASP A 118 -15.72 10.48 -12.69
CA ASP A 118 -15.67 10.46 -11.25
C ASP A 118 -16.61 9.44 -10.54
N PRO A 119 -16.29 8.13 -10.61
CA PRO A 119 -16.98 7.16 -9.77
C PRO A 119 -16.66 7.43 -8.29
N ALA A 120 -17.57 7.08 -7.40
CA ALA A 120 -17.32 7.15 -5.97
C ALA A 120 -16.04 6.39 -5.60
N GLY A 121 -15.27 6.92 -4.65
CA GLY A 121 -14.15 6.23 -4.04
C GLY A 121 -14.51 5.71 -2.66
N VAL A 122 -13.78 4.69 -2.21
CA VAL A 122 -13.86 4.17 -0.85
C VAL A 122 -12.45 4.01 -0.30
N GLU A 123 -12.15 4.77 0.75
CA GLU A 123 -10.91 4.62 1.51
C GLU A 123 -11.13 3.64 2.63
N TYR A 124 -10.30 2.61 2.72
CA TYR A 124 -10.36 1.59 3.76
C TYR A 124 -9.19 1.70 4.72
N THR A 125 -9.49 1.59 6.01
CA THR A 125 -8.53 1.37 7.08
C THR A 125 -8.91 0.09 7.82
N LEU A 126 -8.12 -0.97 7.62
CA LEU A 126 -8.34 -2.25 8.28
C LEU A 126 -7.31 -2.44 9.39
N SER A 127 -7.80 -2.84 10.58
CA SER A 127 -6.94 -3.39 11.62
C SER A 127 -7.17 -4.90 11.68
N VAL A 128 -6.12 -5.70 11.50
CA VAL A 128 -6.19 -7.16 11.39
C VAL A 128 -5.29 -7.84 12.41
N PRO A 129 -5.60 -9.07 12.88
CA PRO A 129 -4.68 -9.82 13.71
C PRO A 129 -3.32 -10.00 13.03
N ARG A 130 -2.19 -9.91 13.76
CA ARG A 130 -0.83 -10.10 13.19
C ARG A 130 -0.68 -11.39 12.40
N GLY A 131 -1.28 -12.46 12.88
CA GLY A 131 -1.24 -13.78 12.25
C GLY A 131 -2.37 -14.01 11.24
N ALA A 132 -3.17 -13.00 10.88
CA ALA A 132 -4.16 -13.13 9.83
C ALA A 132 -3.50 -13.27 8.46
N ARG A 133 -4.05 -14.13 7.62
CA ARG A 133 -3.62 -14.27 6.22
C ARG A 133 -4.35 -13.26 5.37
N LEU A 134 -3.64 -12.39 4.69
CA LEU A 134 -4.18 -11.52 3.67
C LEU A 134 -4.19 -12.32 2.35
N ASP A 135 -5.28 -13.03 2.09
CA ASP A 135 -5.32 -14.05 1.03
C ASP A 135 -5.58 -13.44 -0.36
N GLU A 136 -6.38 -12.38 -0.43
CA GLU A 136 -6.67 -11.70 -1.68
C GLU A 136 -6.97 -10.23 -1.43
N ILE A 137 -5.92 -9.39 -1.45
CA ILE A 137 -6.07 -7.94 -1.36
C ILE A 137 -5.94 -7.35 -2.76
N LYS A 138 -7.05 -6.83 -3.30
CA LYS A 138 -7.10 -6.27 -4.66
C LYS A 138 -7.46 -4.81 -4.63
N LEU A 139 -6.66 -4.00 -5.34
CA LEU A 139 -6.91 -2.58 -5.53
C LEU A 139 -6.68 -2.21 -7.00
N ILE A 140 -7.64 -1.52 -7.61
CA ILE A 140 -7.47 -1.04 -8.99
C ILE A 140 -6.79 0.32 -9.00
N ASN A 141 -7.33 1.31 -8.27
CA ASN A 141 -6.83 2.68 -8.29
C ASN A 141 -6.68 3.23 -6.87
N GLY A 142 -5.46 3.53 -6.49
CA GLY A 142 -5.11 4.12 -5.20
C GLY A 142 -3.86 3.50 -4.57
N PRO A 143 -3.35 4.08 -3.50
CA PRO A 143 -2.26 3.50 -2.72
C PRO A 143 -2.74 2.31 -1.87
N LEU A 144 -1.88 1.31 -1.73
CA LEU A 144 -2.07 0.14 -0.87
C LEU A 144 -0.93 0.05 0.12
N ASP A 145 -1.22 0.20 1.41
CA ASP A 145 -0.25 0.11 2.49
C ASP A 145 -0.60 -1.06 3.41
N ILE A 146 0.38 -1.91 3.71
CA ILE A 146 0.25 -3.09 4.59
C ILE A 146 1.37 -3.04 5.63
N HIS A 147 1.03 -3.11 6.92
CA HIS A 147 1.99 -3.00 8.01
C HIS A 147 1.86 -4.10 9.06
N GLY A 148 2.99 -4.76 9.39
CA GLY A 148 3.15 -5.63 10.56
C GLY A 148 2.45 -6.98 10.47
N VAL A 149 2.09 -7.46 9.28
CA VAL A 149 1.46 -8.77 9.08
C VAL A 149 2.54 -9.86 9.01
N THR A 150 2.47 -10.83 9.92
CA THR A 150 3.51 -11.86 10.05
C THR A 150 3.17 -13.18 9.33
N ALA A 151 1.94 -13.33 8.84
CA ALA A 151 1.48 -14.49 8.08
C ALA A 151 1.59 -14.26 6.56
N GLU A 152 0.83 -15.04 5.79
CA GLU A 152 0.81 -14.94 4.34
C GLU A 152 0.16 -13.63 3.86
N VAL A 153 0.80 -12.97 2.88
CA VAL A 153 0.28 -11.77 2.23
C VAL A 153 0.25 -11.98 0.72
N ARG A 154 -0.95 -11.93 0.14
CA ARG A 154 -1.16 -11.86 -1.31
C ARG A 154 -1.90 -10.58 -1.65
N ALA A 155 -1.25 -9.70 -2.39
CA ALA A 155 -1.84 -8.42 -2.76
C ALA A 155 -1.54 -8.03 -4.20
N SER A 156 -2.48 -7.33 -4.82
CA SER A 156 -2.35 -6.80 -6.17
C SER A 156 -2.87 -5.38 -6.27
N CYS A 157 -2.12 -4.52 -6.97
CA CYS A 157 -2.50 -3.15 -7.26
C CYS A 157 -2.30 -2.84 -8.74
N ILE A 158 -3.33 -2.29 -9.40
CA ILE A 158 -3.20 -1.95 -10.82
C ILE A 158 -2.57 -0.58 -10.99
N ASN A 159 -3.16 0.46 -10.38
CA ASN A 159 -2.69 1.84 -10.51
C ASN A 159 -2.50 2.47 -9.13
N GLY A 160 -1.28 2.47 -8.64
CA GLY A 160 -0.96 3.05 -7.34
C GLY A 160 0.36 2.55 -6.77
N LYS A 161 0.83 3.23 -5.74
CA LYS A 161 1.97 2.77 -4.96
C LYS A 161 1.54 1.64 -4.03
N MET A 162 2.38 0.62 -3.91
CA MET A 162 2.22 -0.45 -2.93
C MET A 162 3.37 -0.39 -1.91
N LEU A 163 3.03 -0.35 -0.64
CA LEU A 163 3.98 -0.42 0.47
C LEU A 163 3.59 -1.60 1.37
N ALA A 164 4.51 -2.51 1.61
CA ALA A 164 4.33 -3.61 2.54
C ALA A 164 5.53 -3.67 3.50
N ASP A 165 5.30 -3.40 4.76
CA ASP A 165 6.34 -3.24 5.78
C ASP A 165 6.11 -4.17 6.97
N GLY A 166 7.20 -4.63 7.62
CA GLY A 166 7.12 -5.52 8.77
C GLY A 166 6.68 -6.95 8.42
N LEU A 167 7.02 -7.41 7.20
CA LEU A 167 6.65 -8.73 6.70
C LEU A 167 7.53 -9.84 7.30
N GLN A 168 6.95 -11.04 7.46
CA GLN A 168 7.69 -12.21 7.95
C GLN A 168 7.31 -13.53 7.25
N GLY A 169 6.08 -13.67 6.74
CA GLY A 169 5.55 -14.89 6.13
C GLY A 169 5.78 -15.02 4.63
N ARG A 170 4.99 -15.90 4.00
CA ARG A 170 4.92 -15.99 2.54
C ARG A 170 4.37 -14.69 1.96
N VAL A 171 5.02 -14.17 0.94
CA VAL A 171 4.60 -12.91 0.33
C VAL A 171 4.51 -13.06 -1.19
N LYS A 172 3.37 -12.65 -1.75
CA LYS A 172 3.17 -12.52 -3.19
C LYS A 172 2.53 -11.18 -3.49
N LEU A 173 3.31 -10.26 -4.04
CA LEU A 173 2.83 -8.93 -4.42
C LEU A 173 2.94 -8.73 -5.93
N SER A 174 1.92 -8.13 -6.54
CA SER A 174 1.95 -7.77 -7.94
C SER A 174 1.43 -6.35 -8.17
N ALA A 175 2.13 -5.60 -9.02
CA ALA A 175 1.74 -4.26 -9.44
C ALA A 175 1.75 -4.15 -10.96
N ILE A 176 0.85 -3.32 -11.54
CA ILE A 176 0.90 -3.03 -12.96
C ILE A 176 1.53 -1.66 -13.19
N ASN A 177 0.99 -0.61 -12.59
CA ASN A 177 1.48 0.75 -12.73
C ASN A 177 1.71 1.37 -11.35
N GLY A 178 2.96 1.52 -10.98
CA GLY A 178 3.34 2.13 -9.70
C GLY A 178 4.55 1.46 -9.05
N ARG A 179 5.13 2.15 -8.08
CA ARG A 179 6.27 1.63 -7.31
C ARG A 179 5.78 0.65 -6.25
N MET A 180 6.48 -0.47 -6.13
CA MET A 180 6.31 -1.46 -5.08
C MET A 180 7.49 -1.39 -4.11
N GLU A 181 7.20 -1.31 -2.82
CA GLU A 181 8.19 -1.36 -1.75
C GLU A 181 7.80 -2.45 -0.75
N ALA A 182 8.69 -3.42 -0.53
CA ALA A 182 8.50 -4.49 0.43
C ALA A 182 9.67 -4.52 1.42
N ARG A 183 9.37 -4.57 2.72
CA ARG A 183 10.38 -4.66 3.78
C ARG A 183 10.07 -5.82 4.71
N PHE A 184 11.08 -6.65 4.91
CA PHE A 184 11.03 -7.78 5.83
C PHE A 184 11.77 -7.46 7.13
N GLU A 185 11.11 -7.69 8.27
CA GLU A 185 11.78 -7.70 9.57
C GLU A 185 12.56 -9.00 9.78
N ARG A 186 12.03 -10.09 9.24
CA ARG A 186 12.63 -11.42 9.32
C ARG A 186 12.19 -12.24 8.12
N LEU A 187 13.09 -13.02 7.56
CA LEU A 187 12.75 -14.04 6.58
C LEU A 187 12.34 -15.33 7.29
N SER A 188 11.28 -15.97 6.78
CA SER A 188 10.91 -17.35 7.12
C SER A 188 11.27 -18.25 5.94
N ASP A 189 11.17 -19.57 6.09
CA ASP A 189 11.42 -20.52 4.98
C ASP A 189 10.32 -20.46 3.87
N SER A 190 9.49 -19.45 3.88
CA SER A 190 8.38 -19.28 2.94
C SER A 190 8.78 -18.40 1.76
N PRO A 191 8.41 -18.76 0.51
CA PRO A 191 8.83 -18.01 -0.68
C PRO A 191 8.26 -16.60 -0.73
N VAL A 192 9.06 -15.71 -1.37
CA VAL A 192 8.74 -14.31 -1.65
C VAL A 192 8.71 -14.11 -3.15
N GLU A 193 7.59 -13.62 -3.69
CA GLU A 193 7.40 -13.31 -5.10
C GLU A 193 6.93 -11.86 -5.25
N LEU A 194 7.74 -11.03 -5.90
CA LEU A 194 7.37 -9.64 -6.22
C LEU A 194 7.40 -9.45 -7.73
N SER A 195 6.30 -9.00 -8.32
CA SER A 195 6.20 -8.78 -9.76
C SER A 195 5.63 -7.41 -10.09
N SER A 196 6.24 -6.73 -11.08
CA SER A 196 5.74 -5.43 -11.56
C SER A 196 5.81 -5.36 -13.08
N VAL A 197 4.89 -4.61 -13.69
CA VAL A 197 4.95 -4.36 -15.14
C VAL A 197 5.59 -3.00 -15.41
N ASN A 198 5.03 -1.92 -14.87
CA ASN A 198 5.52 -0.56 -15.05
C ASN A 198 5.72 0.10 -13.69
N GLY A 199 6.95 0.16 -13.24
CA GLY A 199 7.32 0.72 -11.95
C GLY A 199 8.51 0.00 -11.34
N GLY A 200 9.11 0.60 -10.31
CA GLY A 200 10.24 0.00 -9.60
C GLY A 200 9.78 -0.98 -8.53
N ILE A 201 10.62 -1.98 -8.26
CA ILE A 201 10.52 -2.86 -7.09
C ILE A 201 11.67 -2.51 -6.16
N ALA A 202 11.37 -2.17 -4.89
CA ALA A 202 12.36 -2.04 -3.83
C ALA A 202 12.09 -3.10 -2.77
N LEU A 203 13.03 -4.01 -2.59
CA LEU A 203 13.01 -5.04 -1.56
C LEU A 203 14.06 -4.70 -0.51
N THR A 204 13.65 -4.63 0.76
CA THR A 204 14.57 -4.47 1.89
C THR A 204 14.54 -5.74 2.74
N LEU A 205 15.71 -6.34 2.93
CA LEU A 205 15.91 -7.56 3.71
C LEU A 205 16.72 -7.27 4.98
N PRO A 206 16.60 -8.06 6.06
CA PRO A 206 17.55 -8.04 7.16
C PRO A 206 18.99 -8.13 6.64
N SER A 207 19.94 -7.47 7.31
CA SER A 207 21.34 -7.50 6.87
C SER A 207 21.93 -8.92 6.92
N ASP A 208 21.48 -9.75 7.85
CA ASP A 208 21.87 -11.15 8.03
C ASP A 208 20.96 -12.16 7.30
N ALA A 209 20.28 -11.72 6.23
CA ALA A 209 19.35 -12.52 5.46
C ALA A 209 19.98 -13.80 4.92
N LYS A 210 19.20 -14.89 4.94
CA LYS A 210 19.54 -16.16 4.30
C LYS A 210 18.53 -16.44 3.20
N ALA A 211 18.97 -16.35 1.94
CA ALA A 211 18.06 -16.42 0.81
C ALA A 211 18.74 -16.92 -0.46
N GLU A 212 17.94 -17.54 -1.35
CA GLU A 212 18.24 -17.66 -2.77
C GLU A 212 17.50 -16.54 -3.50
N LEU A 213 18.24 -15.62 -4.08
CA LEU A 213 17.70 -14.45 -4.76
C LEU A 213 17.81 -14.62 -6.27
N GLU A 214 16.67 -14.44 -6.95
CA GLU A 214 16.58 -14.36 -8.39
C GLU A 214 15.83 -13.07 -8.76
N ALA A 215 16.47 -12.18 -9.51
CA ALA A 215 15.88 -10.93 -9.96
C ALA A 215 16.07 -10.78 -11.47
N SER A 216 15.01 -10.36 -12.19
CA SER A 216 15.06 -10.13 -13.62
C SER A 216 14.25 -8.91 -14.03
N THR A 217 14.77 -8.15 -15.01
CA THR A 217 14.05 -7.04 -15.62
C THR A 217 14.29 -7.01 -17.12
N VAL A 218 13.24 -6.72 -17.89
CA VAL A 218 13.33 -6.59 -19.35
C VAL A 218 13.91 -5.23 -19.74
N SER A 219 13.44 -4.17 -19.08
CA SER A 219 13.91 -2.80 -19.34
C SER A 219 14.07 -2.06 -18.00
N GLY A 220 15.31 -1.85 -17.59
CA GLY A 220 15.66 -1.21 -16.33
C GLY A 220 16.96 -1.74 -15.75
N GLY A 221 17.38 -1.19 -14.61
CA GLY A 221 18.55 -1.63 -13.85
C GLY A 221 18.18 -2.57 -12.71
N ILE A 222 19.16 -3.32 -12.25
CA ILE A 222 19.10 -4.02 -10.94
C ILE A 222 20.25 -3.46 -10.10
N ASP A 223 19.93 -3.03 -8.89
CA ASP A 223 20.91 -2.59 -7.90
C ASP A 223 20.82 -3.53 -6.69
N ASP A 224 21.96 -3.97 -6.19
CA ASP A 224 22.06 -4.88 -5.05
C ASP A 224 23.07 -4.37 -4.02
N ASP A 225 22.65 -4.28 -2.76
CA ASP A 225 23.50 -3.84 -1.64
C ASP A 225 24.28 -4.99 -0.98
N PHE A 226 23.99 -6.28 -1.33
CA PHE A 226 24.66 -7.44 -0.79
C PHE A 226 25.94 -7.82 -1.55
N GLY A 227 26.14 -7.25 -2.75
CA GLY A 227 27.34 -7.46 -3.56
C GLY A 227 27.22 -8.61 -4.56
N LEU A 228 26.01 -9.01 -4.91
CA LEU A 228 25.78 -9.97 -6.00
C LEU A 228 26.03 -9.32 -7.36
N HIS A 229 26.54 -10.08 -8.30
CA HIS A 229 26.84 -9.60 -9.63
C HIS A 229 25.62 -9.59 -10.54
N VAL A 230 25.33 -8.42 -11.14
CA VAL A 230 24.26 -8.24 -12.12
C VAL A 230 24.78 -8.58 -13.52
N ARG A 231 24.15 -9.54 -14.19
CA ARG A 231 24.46 -9.89 -15.57
C ARG A 231 23.63 -9.01 -16.53
N HIS A 232 24.34 -8.36 -17.45
CA HIS A 232 23.75 -7.55 -18.50
C HIS A 232 23.69 -8.33 -19.81
N HIS A 233 22.49 -8.57 -20.31
CA HIS A 233 22.33 -9.25 -21.59
C HIS A 233 22.60 -8.29 -22.76
N ARG A 234 23.28 -8.80 -23.80
CA ARG A 234 23.69 -7.99 -24.93
C ARG A 234 22.53 -7.31 -25.67
N PHE A 235 21.34 -7.90 -25.67
CA PHE A 235 20.21 -7.40 -26.42
C PHE A 235 19.09 -6.84 -25.55
N VAL A 236 18.64 -7.58 -24.55
CA VAL A 236 17.50 -7.17 -23.70
C VAL A 236 17.64 -7.76 -22.31
N GLY A 237 17.48 -6.91 -21.31
CA GLY A 237 17.28 -7.31 -19.93
C GLY A 237 18.55 -7.41 -19.08
N ASN A 238 18.31 -7.47 -17.80
CA ASN A 238 19.31 -7.71 -16.76
C ASN A 238 18.77 -8.78 -15.83
N ASP A 239 19.64 -9.63 -15.36
CA ASP A 239 19.32 -10.60 -14.34
C ASP A 239 20.41 -10.70 -13.25
N LEU A 240 20.00 -11.17 -12.11
CA LEU A 240 20.85 -11.43 -10.96
C LEU A 240 20.39 -12.73 -10.33
N ARG A 241 21.32 -13.63 -10.03
CA ARG A 241 21.03 -14.86 -9.32
C ARG A 241 22.14 -15.18 -8.33
N GLY A 242 21.79 -15.36 -7.07
CA GLY A 242 22.77 -15.65 -6.06
C GLY A 242 22.19 -16.14 -4.75
N GLU A 243 23.09 -16.53 -3.85
CA GLU A 243 22.80 -16.95 -2.49
C GLU A 243 23.30 -15.89 -1.50
N LEU A 244 22.50 -15.60 -0.49
CA LEU A 244 22.83 -14.78 0.67
C LEU A 244 22.91 -15.69 1.90
N GLY A 245 23.97 -15.58 2.69
CA GLY A 245 24.12 -16.30 3.96
C GLY A 245 24.11 -17.84 3.85
N GLY A 246 24.47 -18.38 2.68
CA GLY A 246 24.47 -19.83 2.40
C GLY A 246 23.12 -20.39 1.95
N GLY A 247 22.24 -19.54 1.41
CA GLY A 247 20.93 -19.92 0.89
C GLY A 247 19.85 -19.94 1.98
N GLY A 248 18.62 -20.25 1.59
CA GLY A 248 17.43 -20.27 2.49
C GLY A 248 16.15 -19.92 1.76
N THR A 249 15.47 -18.85 2.17
CA THR A 249 14.23 -18.37 1.56
C THR A 249 14.40 -18.09 0.07
N ARG A 250 13.54 -18.69 -0.75
CA ARG A 250 13.52 -18.38 -2.18
C ARG A 250 12.83 -17.02 -2.42
N ILE A 251 13.53 -16.11 -3.08
CA ILE A 251 13.05 -14.77 -3.42
C ILE A 251 13.11 -14.61 -4.93
N LEU A 252 11.95 -14.31 -5.54
CA LEU A 252 11.81 -14.07 -6.97
C LEU A 252 11.31 -12.64 -7.20
N LEU A 253 12.10 -11.85 -7.92
CA LEU A 253 11.77 -10.48 -8.34
C LEU A 253 11.67 -10.42 -9.85
N SER A 254 10.52 -10.02 -10.39
CA SER A 254 10.29 -9.91 -11.84
C SER A 254 9.76 -8.54 -12.19
N ASN A 255 10.41 -7.86 -13.12
CA ASN A 255 9.94 -6.57 -13.62
C ASN A 255 9.99 -6.53 -15.15
N VAL A 256 9.06 -5.82 -15.78
CA VAL A 256 9.11 -5.57 -17.22
C VAL A 256 9.79 -4.24 -17.48
N ASN A 257 9.26 -3.15 -16.91
CA ASN A 257 9.80 -1.79 -17.11
C ASN A 257 10.02 -1.11 -15.76
N GLY A 258 11.27 -0.97 -15.35
CA GLY A 258 11.65 -0.27 -14.14
C GLY A 258 12.84 -0.89 -13.44
N ARG A 259 13.29 -0.23 -12.40
CA ARG A 259 14.44 -0.64 -11.60
C ARG A 259 14.03 -1.63 -10.52
N ILE A 260 14.88 -2.64 -10.28
CA ILE A 260 14.82 -3.50 -9.10
C ILE A 260 15.93 -3.06 -8.14
N GLU A 261 15.59 -2.82 -6.90
CA GLU A 261 16.52 -2.43 -5.84
C GLU A 261 16.44 -3.46 -4.70
N VAL A 262 17.52 -4.16 -4.42
CA VAL A 262 17.66 -5.07 -3.28
C VAL A 262 18.54 -4.40 -2.26
N ARG A 263 18.00 -4.14 -1.08
CA ARG A 263 18.66 -3.36 -0.02
C ARG A 263 18.76 -4.16 1.27
N HIS A 264 19.81 -3.93 2.06
CA HIS A 264 19.85 -4.40 3.43
C HIS A 264 19.29 -3.36 4.41
N ALA A 265 18.76 -3.82 5.55
CA ALA A 265 17.98 -2.97 6.46
C ALA A 265 18.81 -1.99 7.31
N ASN A 266 20.15 -2.07 7.28
CA ASN A 266 21.04 -1.33 8.18
C ASN A 266 20.67 -1.50 9.67
N ASP A 267 20.30 -2.71 10.06
CA ASP A 267 19.78 -3.10 11.37
C ASP A 267 20.86 -3.38 12.42
N GLY A 268 22.12 -3.07 12.09
CA GLY A 268 23.28 -3.29 12.94
C GLY A 268 23.87 -4.72 12.90
N HIS A 269 23.25 -5.63 12.13
CA HIS A 269 23.82 -6.93 11.86
C HIS A 269 24.89 -6.85 10.76
N ALA A 270 25.80 -7.83 10.75
CA ALA A 270 26.74 -7.99 9.65
C ALA A 270 26.00 -8.37 8.38
N ILE A 271 26.41 -7.80 7.24
CA ILE A 271 25.82 -8.15 5.96
C ILE A 271 26.18 -9.59 5.62
N SER A 272 25.16 -10.36 5.21
CA SER A 272 25.34 -11.75 4.79
C SER A 272 26.33 -11.88 3.63
N PRO A 273 27.23 -12.87 3.67
CA PRO A 273 28.09 -13.16 2.54
C PRO A 273 27.24 -13.53 1.32
N ALA A 274 27.57 -12.95 0.17
CA ALA A 274 26.92 -13.22 -1.09
C ALA A 274 27.75 -14.18 -1.94
N LYS A 275 27.07 -15.06 -2.67
CA LYS A 275 27.68 -15.99 -3.63
C LYS A 275 26.87 -15.95 -4.92
N ASP A 276 27.54 -15.60 -6.02
CA ASP A 276 26.92 -15.64 -7.35
C ASP A 276 26.61 -17.06 -7.80
N LEU A 277 25.43 -17.24 -8.36
CA LEU A 277 24.99 -18.50 -9.00
C LEU A 277 24.80 -18.32 -10.51
N ASN A 278 25.21 -17.19 -11.06
CA ASN A 278 25.23 -16.98 -12.49
C ASN A 278 26.33 -17.88 -13.10
N HIS A 279 25.93 -18.96 -13.77
CA HIS A 279 26.88 -19.81 -14.50
C HIS A 279 27.34 -19.06 -15.74
N ASP A 280 28.64 -18.78 -15.84
CA ASP A 280 29.25 -18.21 -17.03
C ASP A 280 29.42 -19.35 -18.07
N ASP A 281 28.48 -19.47 -19.02
CA ASP A 281 28.54 -20.42 -20.15
C ASP A 281 29.70 -20.13 -21.11
N ARG A 282 30.73 -19.39 -20.70
CA ARG A 282 31.86 -19.00 -21.56
C ARG A 282 33.09 -19.87 -21.45
N ASP A 283 33.20 -20.70 -20.39
CA ASP A 283 34.43 -21.50 -20.16
C ASP A 283 34.48 -22.84 -20.92
N ASP A 284 33.37 -23.28 -21.55
CA ASP A 284 33.33 -24.60 -22.21
C ASP A 284 33.59 -24.56 -23.73
N ARG A 285 34.08 -23.45 -24.32
CA ARG A 285 34.31 -23.37 -25.80
C ARG A 285 35.74 -23.23 -26.28
N ASP A 286 36.71 -23.14 -25.38
CA ASP A 286 38.09 -22.85 -25.79
C ASP A 286 39.05 -24.06 -25.62
N GLU A 287 38.57 -25.29 -25.31
CA GLU A 287 39.47 -26.47 -25.15
C GLU A 287 39.49 -27.48 -26.33
N ASP A 288 38.70 -27.26 -27.40
CA ASP A 288 38.61 -28.30 -28.49
C ASP A 288 39.25 -27.92 -29.82
N ASP A 289 40.02 -26.81 -29.95
CA ASP A 289 40.59 -26.39 -31.25
C ASP A 289 42.13 -26.49 -31.37
N ASP A 290 42.86 -27.25 -30.53
CA ASP A 290 44.30 -27.46 -30.70
C ASP A 290 44.67 -28.95 -30.73
N GLU A 291 44.07 -29.76 -31.63
CA GLU A 291 44.64 -31.03 -32.09
C GLU A 291 44.18 -31.33 -33.54
N ILE A 292 44.90 -30.76 -34.57
CA ILE A 292 45.20 -31.48 -35.83
C ILE A 292 46.52 -30.97 -36.39
#